data_da10bb86894865bdc17399e8ea1ef8bb
#
_entry.id   da10bb86894865bdc17399e8ea1ef8bb
#
_cell.length_a   1.000
_cell.length_b   1.000
_cell.length_c   1.000
_cell.angle_alpha   90.00
_cell.angle_beta   90.00
_cell.angle_gamma   90.00
#
_symmetry.space_group_name_H-M   'P 1'
#
loop_
_entity.id
_entity.type
_entity.pdbx_description
1 polymer ?
#
loop_
_entity_poly.entity_id
_entity_poly.type
_entity_poly.pdbx_seq_one_letter_code
_entity_poly.pdbx_strand_id
1 'polypeptide(L)'
;MDEVPQGARVAILRLRSLGDCVLSTPAISLLKAARPDLQLGVVVDPVWAAVYENSSDLTAILTPSLREIRAWKPQLILNLHGGTTSAKLTALSGARFRAGFDHFRHQFLYNVHIPRAQETLRVSRTVHTAEHAASAIFALGVPVREIPRARLFAGATPQRTPYAVIHPVASEPAKTWAAANFLAIAQFLQNEAGMLPVFVGAPADDLSEFEQYQVAQGQTLAETKSLIAGAAFFIGNDSGPAHLAAAFGVPCTILFGPSDPAIWGPWRTKSNVLRANPIGNITTAQAIQSVMQLVTAGANA
;
A
#
# COMPACT_ATOMS: atom_id res chain seq x y z
N MET A 1 3.93 -22.49 -11.74
CA MET A 1 5.32 -21.98 -11.66
C MET A 1 6.35 -22.97 -12.21
N ASP A 2 6.01 -24.24 -12.33
CA ASP A 2 6.94 -25.29 -12.76
C ASP A 2 7.41 -25.15 -14.21
N GLU A 3 6.59 -24.53 -15.07
CA GLU A 3 6.94 -24.26 -16.45
C GLU A 3 7.82 -23.01 -16.64
N VAL A 4 7.98 -22.19 -15.60
CA VAL A 4 8.83 -20.97 -15.63
C VAL A 4 10.28 -21.42 -15.38
N PRO A 5 11.20 -21.19 -16.33
CA PRO A 5 12.58 -21.66 -16.21
C PRO A 5 13.28 -21.14 -14.95
N GLN A 6 14.30 -21.88 -14.52
CA GLN A 6 15.18 -21.43 -13.44
C GLN A 6 15.90 -20.13 -13.87
N GLY A 7 16.00 -19.17 -12.94
CA GLY A 7 16.63 -17.88 -13.21
C GLY A 7 15.83 -16.94 -14.12
N ALA A 8 14.57 -17.31 -14.44
CA ALA A 8 13.75 -16.53 -15.36
C ALA A 8 13.45 -15.12 -14.83
N ARG A 9 13.26 -14.19 -15.77
CA ARG A 9 12.79 -12.84 -15.48
C ARG A 9 11.27 -12.80 -15.45
N VAL A 10 10.72 -12.26 -14.38
CA VAL A 10 9.28 -12.10 -14.17
C VAL A 10 8.95 -10.62 -13.99
N ALA A 11 8.09 -10.07 -14.85
CA ALA A 11 7.61 -8.71 -14.72
C ALA A 11 6.23 -8.70 -14.03
N ILE A 12 6.08 -7.92 -12.98
CA ILE A 12 4.83 -7.73 -12.23
C ILE A 12 4.30 -6.34 -12.51
N LEU A 13 3.11 -6.24 -13.10
CA LEU A 13 2.49 -4.96 -13.44
C LEU A 13 1.57 -4.49 -12.33
N ARG A 14 1.96 -3.38 -11.67
CA ARG A 14 1.14 -2.62 -10.74
C ARG A 14 1.40 -1.13 -10.95
N LEU A 15 0.68 -0.52 -11.91
CA LEU A 15 0.99 0.82 -12.39
C LEU A 15 0.69 1.90 -11.36
N ARG A 16 -0.40 1.77 -10.62
CA ARG A 16 -0.93 2.73 -9.61
C ARG A 16 -1.99 2.02 -8.75
N SER A 17 -2.55 2.56 -7.69
CA SER A 17 -2.23 3.75 -6.93
C SER A 17 -1.18 3.47 -5.84
N LEU A 18 -0.86 4.46 -4.98
CA LEU A 18 0.09 4.28 -3.87
C LEU A 18 -0.28 3.07 -2.99
N GLY A 19 -1.51 3.04 -2.46
CA GLY A 19 -1.98 1.95 -1.60
C GLY A 19 -1.92 0.58 -2.29
N ASP A 20 -2.34 0.52 -3.55
CA ASP A 20 -2.27 -0.69 -4.36
C ASP A 20 -0.83 -1.17 -4.58
N CYS A 21 0.10 -0.24 -4.83
CA CYS A 21 1.52 -0.57 -4.97
C CYS A 21 2.07 -1.17 -3.66
N VAL A 22 1.77 -0.54 -2.52
CA VAL A 22 2.15 -1.05 -1.19
C VAL A 22 1.57 -2.45 -0.95
N LEU A 23 0.26 -2.63 -1.19
CA LEU A 23 -0.45 -3.89 -0.94
C LEU A 23 -0.11 -5.01 -1.94
N SER A 24 0.66 -4.73 -3.00
CA SER A 24 1.22 -5.75 -3.89
C SER A 24 2.54 -6.35 -3.39
N THR A 25 3.24 -5.67 -2.47
CA THR A 25 4.55 -6.13 -1.97
C THR A 25 4.50 -7.49 -1.26
N PRO A 26 3.43 -7.87 -0.51
CA PRO A 26 3.30 -9.22 0.03
C PRO A 26 3.33 -10.33 -1.03
N ALA A 27 2.69 -10.08 -2.18
CA ALA A 27 2.69 -11.03 -3.30
C ALA A 27 4.10 -11.19 -3.89
N ILE A 28 4.84 -10.09 -4.04
CA ILE A 28 6.23 -10.08 -4.51
C ILE A 28 7.11 -10.89 -3.56
N SER A 29 7.01 -10.65 -2.25
CA SER A 29 7.78 -11.37 -1.23
C SER A 29 7.44 -12.88 -1.19
N LEU A 30 6.17 -13.24 -1.36
CA LEU A 30 5.74 -14.64 -1.46
C LEU A 30 6.36 -15.33 -2.67
N LEU A 31 6.35 -14.68 -3.84
CA LEU A 31 6.94 -15.22 -5.05
C LEU A 31 8.46 -15.39 -4.90
N LYS A 32 9.14 -14.35 -4.38
CA LYS A 32 10.60 -14.40 -4.17
C LYS A 32 11.00 -15.47 -3.16
N ALA A 33 10.25 -15.64 -2.08
CA ALA A 33 10.50 -16.68 -1.08
C ALA A 33 10.25 -18.10 -1.62
N ALA A 34 9.30 -18.29 -2.55
CA ALA A 34 9.02 -19.58 -3.17
C ALA A 34 10.00 -19.92 -4.29
N ARG A 35 10.46 -18.91 -5.02
CA ARG A 35 11.38 -19.03 -6.17
C ARG A 35 12.48 -17.96 -6.05
N PRO A 36 13.46 -18.18 -5.15
CA PRO A 36 14.56 -17.22 -4.91
C PRO A 36 15.48 -17.04 -6.14
N ASP A 37 15.45 -17.99 -7.05
CA ASP A 37 16.19 -17.95 -8.32
C ASP A 37 15.65 -16.91 -9.30
N LEU A 38 14.37 -16.53 -9.23
CA LEU A 38 13.76 -15.62 -10.17
C LEU A 38 14.30 -14.19 -10.05
N GLN A 39 14.46 -13.55 -11.20
CA GLN A 39 14.72 -12.12 -11.31
C GLN A 39 13.38 -11.39 -11.42
N LEU A 40 12.94 -10.72 -10.32
CA LEU A 40 11.67 -10.04 -10.28
C LEU A 40 11.83 -8.58 -10.68
N GLY A 41 11.05 -8.12 -11.65
CA GLY A 41 10.91 -6.72 -12.01
C GLY A 41 9.48 -6.23 -11.75
N VAL A 42 9.31 -5.03 -11.21
CA VAL A 42 8.00 -4.39 -11.11
C VAL A 42 7.86 -3.33 -12.19
N VAL A 43 6.71 -3.28 -12.86
CA VAL A 43 6.36 -2.22 -13.81
C VAL A 43 5.39 -1.28 -13.13
N VAL A 44 5.80 -0.04 -12.92
CA VAL A 44 5.08 0.96 -12.12
C VAL A 44 5.26 2.36 -12.70
N ASP A 45 4.26 3.23 -12.54
CA ASP A 45 4.41 4.65 -12.89
C ASP A 45 5.52 5.28 -12.03
N PRO A 46 6.41 6.12 -12.61
CA PRO A 46 7.58 6.66 -11.91
C PRO A 46 7.24 7.36 -10.59
N VAL A 47 6.06 7.98 -10.49
CA VAL A 47 5.61 8.66 -9.26
C VAL A 47 5.47 7.71 -8.06
N TRP A 48 5.27 6.41 -8.29
CA TRP A 48 5.15 5.38 -7.24
C TRP A 48 6.37 4.49 -7.11
N ALA A 49 7.43 4.70 -7.91
CA ALA A 49 8.63 3.86 -7.93
C ALA A 49 9.28 3.73 -6.55
N ALA A 50 9.27 4.81 -5.75
CA ALA A 50 9.82 4.83 -4.41
C ALA A 50 9.20 3.79 -3.44
N VAL A 51 8.01 3.26 -3.72
CA VAL A 51 7.42 2.14 -2.96
C VAL A 51 8.33 0.91 -2.99
N TYR A 52 8.97 0.67 -4.12
CA TYR A 52 9.75 -0.54 -4.40
C TYR A 52 11.26 -0.37 -4.26
N GLU A 53 11.73 0.87 -4.07
CA GLU A 53 13.16 1.15 -3.90
C GLU A 53 13.75 0.43 -2.69
N ASN A 54 14.98 -0.01 -2.84
CA ASN A 54 15.76 -0.77 -1.86
C ASN A 54 15.15 -2.13 -1.48
N SER A 55 14.18 -2.64 -2.24
CA SER A 55 13.63 -3.96 -2.03
C SER A 55 14.63 -5.05 -2.46
N SER A 56 15.02 -5.90 -1.52
CA SER A 56 15.86 -7.08 -1.81
C SER A 56 15.13 -8.15 -2.61
N ASP A 57 13.80 -8.07 -2.71
CA ASP A 57 12.99 -9.02 -3.47
C ASP A 57 13.00 -8.69 -4.98
N LEU A 58 13.38 -7.46 -5.35
CA LEU A 58 13.33 -6.98 -6.73
C LEU A 58 14.73 -6.83 -7.33
N THR A 59 14.82 -7.17 -8.61
CA THR A 59 16.03 -6.97 -9.43
C THR A 59 15.93 -5.68 -10.26
N ALA A 60 14.70 -5.24 -10.58
CA ALA A 60 14.46 -4.05 -11.39
C ALA A 60 13.13 -3.36 -11.04
N ILE A 61 13.11 -2.04 -11.21
CA ILE A 61 11.92 -1.21 -11.26
C ILE A 61 11.85 -0.67 -12.69
N LEU A 62 10.79 -1.00 -13.41
CA LEU A 62 10.60 -0.69 -14.82
C LEU A 62 9.48 0.35 -14.96
N THR A 63 9.59 1.22 -15.95
CA THR A 63 8.51 2.13 -16.29
C THR A 63 7.44 1.42 -17.14
N PRO A 64 6.21 1.99 -17.28
CA PRO A 64 5.17 1.45 -18.17
C PRO A 64 5.50 1.65 -19.66
N SER A 65 6.72 1.35 -20.04
CA SER A 65 7.27 1.46 -21.39
C SER A 65 7.41 0.08 -22.01
N LEU A 66 6.74 -0.12 -23.15
CA LEU A 66 6.86 -1.39 -23.89
C LEU A 66 8.31 -1.66 -24.33
N ARG A 67 9.08 -0.61 -24.66
CA ARG A 67 10.50 -0.72 -25.02
C ARG A 67 11.30 -1.26 -23.83
N GLU A 68 11.08 -0.74 -22.63
CA GLU A 68 11.79 -1.14 -21.42
C GLU A 68 11.41 -2.56 -20.99
N ILE A 69 10.11 -2.88 -20.99
CA ILE A 69 9.60 -4.23 -20.69
C ILE A 69 10.20 -5.26 -21.65
N ARG A 70 10.24 -4.97 -22.95
CA ARG A 70 10.83 -5.88 -23.95
C ARG A 70 12.35 -6.01 -23.78
N ALA A 71 13.04 -4.93 -23.44
CA ALA A 71 14.47 -4.97 -23.16
C ALA A 71 14.79 -5.82 -21.91
N TRP A 72 13.89 -5.83 -20.92
CA TRP A 72 13.95 -6.71 -19.75
C TRP A 72 13.78 -8.19 -20.09
N LYS A 73 13.13 -8.53 -21.23
CA LYS A 73 12.90 -9.90 -21.73
C LYS A 73 12.23 -10.83 -20.69
N PRO A 74 11.07 -10.48 -20.15
CA PRO A 74 10.39 -11.35 -19.18
C PRO A 74 9.91 -12.64 -19.84
N GLN A 75 10.07 -13.77 -19.16
CA GLN A 75 9.45 -15.05 -19.51
C GLN A 75 8.00 -15.11 -19.03
N LEU A 76 7.72 -14.53 -17.87
CA LEU A 76 6.38 -14.37 -17.31
C LEU A 76 6.11 -12.89 -17.06
N ILE A 77 4.94 -12.43 -17.46
CA ILE A 77 4.39 -11.14 -17.06
C ILE A 77 3.10 -11.36 -16.28
N LEU A 78 3.03 -10.86 -15.05
CA LEU A 78 1.88 -10.97 -14.17
C LEU A 78 1.19 -9.61 -14.04
N ASN A 79 -0.03 -9.51 -14.56
CA ASN A 79 -0.82 -8.29 -14.49
C ASN A 79 -1.72 -8.27 -13.25
N LEU A 80 -1.32 -7.52 -12.23
CA LEU A 80 -2.11 -7.26 -11.02
C LEU A 80 -2.94 -5.98 -11.11
N HIS A 81 -2.84 -5.22 -12.22
CA HIS A 81 -3.51 -3.92 -12.36
C HIS A 81 -4.87 -4.00 -13.06
N GLY A 82 -4.99 -4.83 -14.10
CA GLY A 82 -6.27 -5.12 -14.79
C GLY A 82 -6.80 -4.04 -15.74
N GLY A 83 -6.18 -2.87 -15.80
CA GLY A 83 -6.61 -1.77 -16.68
C GLY A 83 -6.19 -1.98 -18.15
N THR A 84 -6.76 -1.17 -19.06
CA THR A 84 -6.49 -1.26 -20.51
C THR A 84 -5.01 -1.08 -20.84
N THR A 85 -4.33 -0.12 -20.22
CA THR A 85 -2.89 0.12 -20.44
C THR A 85 -2.06 -1.09 -20.03
N SER A 86 -2.29 -1.64 -18.84
CA SER A 86 -1.57 -2.81 -18.35
C SER A 86 -1.84 -4.07 -19.19
N ALA A 87 -3.09 -4.24 -19.67
CA ALA A 87 -3.44 -5.34 -20.55
C ALA A 87 -2.70 -5.26 -21.90
N LYS A 88 -2.60 -4.06 -22.51
CA LYS A 88 -1.82 -3.83 -23.73
C LYS A 88 -0.33 -4.09 -23.50
N LEU A 89 0.24 -3.60 -22.41
CA LEU A 89 1.63 -3.86 -22.05
C LEU A 89 1.90 -5.36 -21.88
N THR A 90 0.97 -6.08 -21.22
CA THR A 90 1.03 -7.52 -21.06
C THR A 90 1.02 -8.24 -22.41
N ALA A 91 0.07 -7.94 -23.27
CA ALA A 91 -0.09 -8.59 -24.57
C ALA A 91 1.13 -8.38 -25.48
N LEU A 92 1.70 -7.17 -25.45
CA LEU A 92 2.79 -6.76 -26.34
C LEU A 92 4.18 -6.93 -25.73
N SER A 93 4.30 -7.44 -24.51
CA SER A 93 5.56 -7.59 -23.78
C SER A 93 6.58 -8.52 -24.44
N GLY A 94 6.11 -9.48 -25.22
CA GLY A 94 6.92 -10.59 -25.75
C GLY A 94 7.12 -11.74 -24.76
N ALA A 95 6.49 -11.68 -23.57
CA ALA A 95 6.56 -12.77 -22.60
C ALA A 95 5.81 -14.02 -23.10
N ARG A 96 6.42 -15.19 -22.87
CA ARG A 96 5.79 -16.50 -23.18
C ARG A 96 4.53 -16.70 -22.35
N PHE A 97 4.60 -16.41 -21.04
CA PHE A 97 3.49 -16.52 -20.11
C PHE A 97 2.94 -15.13 -19.76
N ARG A 98 1.67 -14.93 -20.02
CA ARG A 98 0.95 -13.67 -19.75
C ARG A 98 -0.19 -13.97 -18.80
N ALA A 99 0.04 -13.71 -17.52
CA ALA A 99 -0.89 -14.03 -16.44
C ALA A 99 -1.73 -12.82 -16.05
N GLY A 100 -3.00 -13.04 -15.79
CA GLY A 100 -3.93 -12.04 -15.28
C GLY A 100 -5.24 -12.68 -14.81
N PHE A 101 -6.00 -11.95 -13.98
CA PHE A 101 -7.25 -12.45 -13.42
C PHE A 101 -8.36 -12.59 -14.45
N ASP A 102 -9.15 -13.65 -14.36
CA ASP A 102 -10.29 -13.96 -15.25
C ASP A 102 -11.41 -12.91 -15.21
N HIS A 103 -11.54 -12.19 -14.10
CA HIS A 103 -12.53 -11.12 -14.00
C HIS A 103 -12.07 -9.78 -14.61
N PHE A 104 -10.85 -9.69 -15.11
CA PHE A 104 -10.36 -8.48 -15.77
C PHE A 104 -11.00 -8.32 -17.16
N ARG A 105 -11.40 -7.09 -17.50
CA ARG A 105 -12.08 -6.77 -18.77
C ARG A 105 -11.37 -7.32 -20.01
N HIS A 106 -10.05 -7.39 -20.00
CA HIS A 106 -9.22 -7.79 -21.15
C HIS A 106 -8.58 -9.17 -20.94
N GLN A 107 -9.25 -10.08 -20.23
CA GLN A 107 -8.74 -11.42 -19.91
C GLN A 107 -8.29 -12.22 -21.15
N PHE A 108 -8.91 -12.02 -22.31
CA PHE A 108 -8.59 -12.69 -23.57
C PHE A 108 -7.16 -12.42 -24.09
N LEU A 109 -6.45 -11.41 -23.52
CA LEU A 109 -5.06 -11.11 -23.83
C LEU A 109 -4.08 -11.96 -23.00
N TYR A 110 -4.56 -12.67 -22.00
CA TYR A 110 -3.77 -13.55 -21.15
C TYR A 110 -3.82 -14.99 -21.68
N ASN A 111 -2.73 -15.72 -21.49
CA ASN A 111 -2.68 -17.16 -21.75
C ASN A 111 -2.46 -17.99 -20.47
N VAL A 112 -2.37 -17.31 -19.31
CA VAL A 112 -2.40 -17.90 -17.98
C VAL A 112 -3.50 -17.18 -17.20
N HIS A 113 -4.59 -17.89 -16.98
CA HIS A 113 -5.79 -17.37 -16.34
C HIS A 113 -5.75 -17.60 -14.84
N ILE A 114 -5.94 -16.53 -14.08
CA ILE A 114 -5.94 -16.55 -12.61
C ILE A 114 -7.40 -16.48 -12.14
N PRO A 115 -7.89 -17.49 -11.41
CA PRO A 115 -9.22 -17.47 -10.83
C PRO A 115 -9.43 -16.31 -9.86
N ARG A 116 -10.68 -16.06 -9.47
CA ARG A 116 -10.97 -15.05 -8.43
C ARG A 116 -10.24 -15.40 -7.14
N ALA A 117 -9.86 -14.38 -6.38
CA ALA A 117 -9.14 -14.57 -5.12
C ALA A 117 -9.91 -15.46 -4.13
N GLN A 118 -11.25 -15.35 -4.08
CA GLN A 118 -12.11 -16.17 -3.25
C GLN A 118 -12.00 -17.66 -3.61
N GLU A 119 -11.91 -17.98 -4.88
CA GLU A 119 -11.77 -19.35 -5.38
C GLU A 119 -10.40 -19.92 -5.00
N THR A 120 -9.33 -19.15 -5.28
CA THR A 120 -7.96 -19.55 -4.96
C THR A 120 -7.73 -19.73 -3.46
N LEU A 121 -8.29 -18.83 -2.64
CA LEU A 121 -8.15 -18.85 -1.18
C LEU A 121 -9.20 -19.74 -0.49
N ARG A 122 -10.21 -20.23 -1.23
CA ARG A 122 -11.33 -21.05 -0.73
C ARG A 122 -12.10 -20.35 0.39
N VAL A 123 -12.44 -19.08 0.20
CA VAL A 123 -13.20 -18.25 1.15
C VAL A 123 -14.42 -17.65 0.48
N SER A 124 -15.51 -17.45 1.24
CA SER A 124 -16.76 -16.82 0.77
C SER A 124 -16.88 -15.35 1.16
N ARG A 125 -15.93 -14.82 1.96
CA ARG A 125 -15.92 -13.42 2.41
C ARG A 125 -15.30 -12.49 1.38
N THR A 126 -15.51 -11.20 1.59
CA THR A 126 -14.70 -10.15 0.95
C THR A 126 -13.22 -10.39 1.25
N VAL A 127 -12.38 -10.31 0.23
CA VAL A 127 -10.93 -10.44 0.38
C VAL A 127 -10.28 -9.06 0.37
N HIS A 128 -9.25 -8.94 1.19
CA HIS A 128 -8.43 -7.73 1.24
C HIS A 128 -7.58 -7.60 -0.04
N THR A 129 -7.21 -6.37 -0.43
CA THR A 129 -6.40 -6.11 -1.64
C THR A 129 -5.05 -6.85 -1.59
N ALA A 130 -4.41 -6.97 -0.42
CA ALA A 130 -3.19 -7.76 -0.28
C ALA A 130 -3.43 -9.27 -0.51
N GLU A 131 -4.58 -9.79 -0.06
CA GLU A 131 -4.98 -11.18 -0.32
C GLU A 131 -5.28 -11.40 -1.80
N HIS A 132 -5.94 -10.42 -2.45
CA HIS A 132 -6.20 -10.48 -3.87
C HIS A 132 -4.89 -10.54 -4.67
N ALA A 133 -3.90 -9.71 -4.36
CA ALA A 133 -2.60 -9.76 -5.02
C ALA A 133 -1.87 -11.09 -4.77
N ALA A 134 -1.86 -11.58 -3.53
CA ALA A 134 -1.21 -12.84 -3.14
C ALA A 134 -1.88 -14.06 -3.77
N SER A 135 -3.22 -14.03 -3.96
CA SER A 135 -3.94 -15.13 -4.60
C SER A 135 -3.45 -15.44 -6.00
N ALA A 136 -2.95 -14.41 -6.73
CA ALA A 136 -2.34 -14.63 -8.04
C ALA A 136 -1.09 -15.51 -7.97
N ILE A 137 -0.29 -15.35 -6.92
CA ILE A 137 0.92 -16.14 -6.71
C ILE A 137 0.57 -17.59 -6.37
N PHE A 138 -0.45 -17.78 -5.54
CA PHE A 138 -0.96 -19.12 -5.19
C PHE A 138 -1.57 -19.84 -6.39
N ALA A 139 -2.35 -19.13 -7.22
CA ALA A 139 -2.91 -19.69 -8.45
C ALA A 139 -1.83 -20.08 -9.47
N LEU A 140 -0.67 -19.42 -9.43
CA LEU A 140 0.48 -19.79 -10.25
C LEU A 140 1.24 -21.04 -9.72
N GLY A 141 0.79 -21.67 -8.64
CA GLY A 141 1.34 -22.92 -8.11
C GLY A 141 2.24 -22.76 -6.89
N VAL A 142 2.38 -21.56 -6.34
CA VAL A 142 2.98 -21.42 -5.00
C VAL A 142 2.00 -21.93 -3.94
N PRO A 143 2.41 -22.80 -3.01
CA PRO A 143 1.52 -23.29 -1.97
C PRO A 143 0.89 -22.16 -1.14
N VAL A 144 -0.41 -22.29 -0.86
CA VAL A 144 -1.12 -21.31 -0.02
C VAL A 144 -0.51 -21.31 1.38
N ARG A 145 -0.14 -20.15 1.85
CA ARG A 145 0.46 -19.93 3.16
C ARG A 145 0.10 -18.54 3.69
N GLU A 146 0.53 -18.25 4.89
CA GLU A 146 0.31 -16.94 5.50
C GLU A 146 0.89 -15.83 4.62
N ILE A 147 0.06 -14.82 4.35
CA ILE A 147 0.44 -13.67 3.54
C ILE A 147 1.14 -12.68 4.47
N PRO A 148 2.39 -12.29 4.22
CA PRO A 148 3.13 -11.42 5.10
C PRO A 148 2.55 -9.99 5.14
N ARG A 149 3.00 -9.19 6.11
CA ARG A 149 2.80 -7.75 6.06
C ARG A 149 3.49 -7.16 4.82
N ALA A 150 2.97 -6.07 4.29
CA ALA A 150 3.64 -5.32 3.24
C ALA A 150 5.04 -4.89 3.71
N ARG A 151 6.03 -4.99 2.85
CA ARG A 151 7.42 -4.71 3.18
C ARG A 151 7.94 -3.56 2.34
N LEU A 152 8.33 -2.49 3.02
CA LEU A 152 8.92 -1.29 2.44
C LEU A 152 10.28 -1.01 3.08
N PHE A 153 11.07 -0.20 2.41
CA PHE A 153 12.38 0.22 2.89
C PHE A 153 12.47 1.74 2.86
N ALA A 154 12.90 2.34 3.96
CA ALA A 154 13.08 3.78 4.10
C ALA A 154 14.44 4.07 4.70
N GLY A 155 14.98 5.25 4.42
CA GLY A 155 16.11 5.80 5.15
C GLY A 155 15.73 6.04 6.63
N ALA A 156 16.69 5.91 7.52
CA ALA A 156 16.48 6.29 8.91
C ALA A 156 16.33 7.82 9.02
N THR A 157 15.26 8.27 9.67
CA THR A 157 15.11 9.67 10.07
C THR A 157 15.19 9.70 11.61
N PRO A 158 16.38 9.89 12.21
CA PRO A 158 16.49 9.95 13.65
C PRO A 158 15.81 11.24 14.14
N GLN A 159 14.72 11.10 14.85
CA GLN A 159 14.15 12.21 15.64
C GLN A 159 14.29 11.91 17.13
N ARG A 160 14.73 12.91 17.88
CA ARG A 160 14.90 12.78 19.34
C ARG A 160 13.59 12.79 20.10
N THR A 161 12.58 13.47 19.57
CA THR A 161 11.24 13.57 20.17
C THR A 161 10.27 12.70 19.40
N PRO A 162 9.45 11.86 20.06
CA PRO A 162 8.39 11.11 19.40
C PRO A 162 7.44 12.03 18.65
N TYR A 163 7.03 11.63 17.46
CA TYR A 163 6.07 12.39 16.66
C TYR A 163 4.99 11.48 16.07
N ALA A 164 3.85 12.08 15.84
CA ALA A 164 2.73 11.45 15.16
C ALA A 164 2.53 12.07 13.78
N VAL A 165 2.41 11.24 12.76
CA VAL A 165 2.06 11.72 11.41
C VAL A 165 0.55 11.78 11.28
N ILE A 166 0.05 12.92 10.82
CA ILE A 166 -1.38 13.19 10.56
C ILE A 166 -1.56 13.43 9.07
N HIS A 167 -2.42 12.63 8.41
CA HIS A 167 -2.77 12.81 7.01
C HIS A 167 -4.25 13.22 6.89
N PRO A 168 -4.56 14.54 6.81
CA PRO A 168 -5.93 15.04 6.95
C PRO A 168 -6.72 15.03 5.64
N VAL A 169 -6.08 14.73 4.52
CA VAL A 169 -6.68 14.80 3.17
C VAL A 169 -6.99 13.42 2.60
N ALA A 170 -7.90 13.35 1.65
CA ALA A 170 -8.19 12.17 0.85
C ALA A 170 -8.57 12.59 -0.57
N SER A 171 -8.59 11.64 -1.52
CA SER A 171 -8.91 11.89 -2.93
C SER A 171 -10.34 12.36 -3.17
N GLU A 172 -11.23 12.16 -2.20
CA GLU A 172 -12.67 12.47 -2.31
C GLU A 172 -13.16 13.16 -1.03
N PRO A 173 -14.00 14.20 -1.14
CA PRO A 173 -14.57 14.87 0.04
C PRO A 173 -15.33 13.91 0.96
N ALA A 174 -16.05 12.91 0.41
CA ALA A 174 -16.77 11.91 1.18
C ALA A 174 -15.88 11.02 2.06
N LYS A 175 -14.57 10.99 1.79
CA LYS A 175 -13.55 10.28 2.56
C LYS A 175 -12.74 11.19 3.48
N THR A 176 -12.99 12.50 3.45
CA THR A 176 -12.21 13.49 4.19
C THR A 176 -12.94 13.88 5.47
N TRP A 177 -12.32 13.60 6.63
CA TRP A 177 -12.80 14.04 7.93
C TRP A 177 -12.48 15.54 8.11
N ALA A 178 -13.31 16.26 8.86
CA ALA A 178 -13.19 17.72 8.98
C ALA A 178 -11.84 18.13 9.60
N ALA A 179 -11.23 19.20 9.07
CA ALA A 179 -9.95 19.75 9.52
C ALA A 179 -9.95 20.09 11.01
N ALA A 180 -11.04 20.71 11.53
CA ALA A 180 -11.18 21.04 12.93
C ALA A 180 -11.03 19.82 13.88
N ASN A 181 -11.44 18.65 13.43
CA ASN A 181 -11.28 17.43 14.21
C ASN A 181 -9.81 16.96 14.22
N PHE A 182 -9.10 17.08 13.11
CA PHE A 182 -7.65 16.79 13.06
C PHE A 182 -6.84 17.76 13.91
N LEU A 183 -7.25 19.05 13.97
CA LEU A 183 -6.65 20.04 14.87
C LEU A 183 -6.82 19.64 16.35
N ALA A 184 -8.00 19.17 16.74
CA ALA A 184 -8.24 18.67 18.09
C ALA A 184 -7.40 17.43 18.41
N ILE A 185 -7.18 16.52 17.44
CA ILE A 185 -6.27 15.38 17.60
C ILE A 185 -4.82 15.86 17.76
N ALA A 186 -4.38 16.84 16.96
CA ALA A 186 -3.02 17.40 17.07
C ALA A 186 -2.79 18.03 18.45
N GLN A 187 -3.76 18.78 18.94
CA GLN A 187 -3.70 19.38 20.29
C GLN A 187 -3.62 18.30 21.38
N PHE A 188 -4.40 17.23 21.27
CA PHE A 188 -4.34 16.09 22.20
C PHE A 188 -2.98 15.39 22.15
N LEU A 189 -2.44 15.11 20.97
CA LEU A 189 -1.14 14.47 20.78
C LEU A 189 -0.02 15.28 21.43
N GLN A 190 -0.04 16.60 21.26
CA GLN A 190 0.97 17.50 21.79
C GLN A 190 0.88 17.65 23.32
N ASN A 191 -0.33 17.89 23.84
CA ASN A 191 -0.52 18.28 25.23
C ASN A 191 -0.60 17.08 26.19
N GLU A 192 -1.15 15.95 25.74
CA GLU A 192 -1.46 14.81 26.59
C GLU A 192 -0.65 13.55 26.24
N ALA A 193 -0.32 13.36 24.95
CA ALA A 193 0.46 12.19 24.53
C ALA A 193 1.99 12.45 24.41
N GLY A 194 2.43 13.70 24.52
CA GLY A 194 3.86 14.08 24.44
C GLY A 194 4.48 13.82 23.07
N MET A 195 3.67 13.86 22.01
CA MET A 195 4.09 13.64 20.63
C MET A 195 3.98 14.92 19.81
N LEU A 196 4.97 15.19 18.97
CA LEU A 196 4.90 16.31 18.02
C LEU A 196 3.94 15.94 16.87
N PRO A 197 2.88 16.72 16.60
CA PRO A 197 2.05 16.51 15.41
C PRO A 197 2.79 16.97 14.15
N VAL A 198 2.83 16.11 13.13
CA VAL A 198 3.40 16.41 11.82
C VAL A 198 2.35 16.12 10.75
N PHE A 199 1.86 17.17 10.10
CA PHE A 199 0.89 17.05 9.03
C PHE A 199 1.60 16.74 7.70
N VAL A 200 1.04 15.83 6.92
CA VAL A 200 1.57 15.44 5.61
C VAL A 200 0.49 15.57 4.54
N GLY A 201 0.91 15.97 3.35
CA GLY A 201 0.06 16.06 2.15
C GLY A 201 0.87 16.18 0.88
N ALA A 202 0.20 15.92 -0.25
CA ALA A 202 0.77 16.12 -1.57
C ALA A 202 0.96 17.63 -1.88
N PRO A 203 1.78 17.97 -2.88
CA PRO A 203 2.02 19.38 -3.23
C PRO A 203 0.74 20.19 -3.54
N ALA A 204 -0.29 19.53 -4.05
CA ALA A 204 -1.55 20.17 -4.42
C ALA A 204 -2.61 20.20 -3.31
N ASP A 205 -2.34 19.58 -2.16
CA ASP A 205 -3.29 19.56 -1.04
C ASP A 205 -3.28 20.90 -0.32
N ASP A 206 -4.43 21.35 0.16
CA ASP A 206 -4.52 22.52 1.01
C ASP A 206 -4.34 22.14 2.48
N LEU A 207 -3.23 22.53 3.06
CA LEU A 207 -2.88 22.31 4.46
C LEU A 207 -2.79 23.62 5.27
N SER A 208 -3.29 24.74 4.75
CA SER A 208 -3.21 26.05 5.38
C SER A 208 -3.82 26.11 6.79
N GLU A 209 -4.88 25.33 7.06
CA GLU A 209 -5.48 25.26 8.39
C GLU A 209 -4.54 24.65 9.47
N PHE A 210 -3.46 23.97 9.06
CA PHE A 210 -2.55 23.25 9.96
C PHE A 210 -1.19 23.94 10.16
N GLU A 211 -0.97 25.15 9.62
CA GLU A 211 0.32 25.87 9.64
C GLU A 211 0.85 26.17 11.05
N GLN A 212 0.00 26.16 12.07
CA GLN A 212 0.42 26.28 13.47
C GLN A 212 1.23 25.06 13.98
N TYR A 213 1.23 23.95 13.24
CA TYR A 213 1.99 22.73 13.50
C TYR A 213 3.06 22.54 12.41
N GLN A 214 3.88 21.50 12.60
CA GLN A 214 4.82 21.12 11.54
C GLN A 214 4.06 20.55 10.34
N VAL A 215 4.25 21.15 9.16
CA VAL A 215 3.67 20.70 7.89
C VAL A 215 4.78 20.22 6.97
N ALA A 216 4.69 18.97 6.53
CA ALA A 216 5.57 18.33 5.57
C ALA A 216 4.82 18.16 4.24
N GLN A 217 4.74 19.24 3.48
CA GLN A 217 4.09 19.31 2.17
C GLN A 217 5.12 19.39 1.05
N GLY A 218 4.79 18.82 -0.11
CA GLY A 218 5.67 18.89 -1.28
C GLY A 218 6.89 17.98 -1.22
N GLN A 219 6.96 17.10 -0.24
CA GLN A 219 7.99 16.08 -0.15
C GLN A 219 7.88 15.05 -1.27
N THR A 220 9.00 14.48 -1.66
CA THR A 220 9.02 13.29 -2.50
C THR A 220 8.39 12.10 -1.77
N LEU A 221 7.92 11.10 -2.51
CA LEU A 221 7.39 9.89 -1.89
C LEU A 221 8.45 9.17 -1.02
N ALA A 222 9.73 9.24 -1.37
CA ALA A 222 10.82 8.67 -0.58
C ALA A 222 10.99 9.38 0.77
N GLU A 223 10.89 10.71 0.81
CA GLU A 223 10.92 11.51 2.04
C GLU A 223 9.69 11.26 2.90
N THR A 224 8.49 11.29 2.30
CA THR A 224 7.23 10.98 3.00
C THR A 224 7.27 9.56 3.60
N LYS A 225 7.78 8.59 2.86
CA LYS A 225 7.97 7.21 3.31
C LYS A 225 8.91 7.14 4.52
N SER A 226 10.03 7.88 4.49
CA SER A 226 10.99 7.95 5.59
C SER A 226 10.40 8.63 6.83
N LEU A 227 9.64 9.70 6.63
CA LEU A 227 8.94 10.39 7.70
C LEU A 227 7.91 9.47 8.39
N ILE A 228 7.10 8.76 7.60
CA ILE A 228 6.12 7.82 8.17
C ILE A 228 6.80 6.65 8.87
N ALA A 229 7.89 6.12 8.32
CA ALA A 229 8.62 5.00 8.91
C ALA A 229 9.20 5.31 10.30
N GLY A 230 9.57 6.55 10.56
CA GLY A 230 10.10 7.02 11.84
C GLY A 230 9.03 7.48 12.84
N ALA A 231 7.76 7.52 12.46
CA ALA A 231 6.68 7.99 13.32
C ALA A 231 6.37 7.00 14.44
N ALA A 232 6.08 7.52 15.62
CA ALA A 232 5.59 6.72 16.74
C ALA A 232 4.11 6.33 16.58
N PHE A 233 3.36 7.13 15.81
CA PHE A 233 1.94 6.93 15.57
C PHE A 233 1.52 7.57 14.23
N PHE A 234 0.47 7.01 13.62
CA PHE A 234 -0.15 7.58 12.43
C PHE A 234 -1.68 7.71 12.61
N ILE A 235 -2.24 8.82 12.17
CA ILE A 235 -3.70 8.97 12.04
C ILE A 235 -4.03 9.67 10.71
N GLY A 236 -5.08 9.19 10.03
CA GLY A 236 -5.53 9.81 8.79
C GLY A 236 -6.74 9.15 8.19
N ASN A 237 -7.21 9.71 7.10
CA ASN A 237 -8.28 9.13 6.29
C ASN A 237 -7.80 7.87 5.55
N ASP A 238 -8.74 7.07 5.04
CA ASP A 238 -8.48 5.97 4.10
C ASP A 238 -7.77 6.50 2.84
N SER A 239 -6.45 6.29 2.78
CA SER A 239 -5.58 6.88 1.77
C SER A 239 -4.26 6.11 1.62
N GLY A 240 -3.48 6.46 0.59
CA GLY A 240 -2.16 5.85 0.34
C GLY A 240 -1.19 5.89 1.52
N PRO A 241 -0.99 7.03 2.21
CA PRO A 241 -0.14 7.12 3.40
C PRO A 241 -0.52 6.20 4.55
N ALA A 242 -1.79 5.86 4.73
CA ALA A 242 -2.24 4.88 5.71
C ALA A 242 -1.64 3.47 5.46
N HIS A 243 -1.52 3.09 4.19
CA HIS A 243 -0.88 1.82 3.81
C HIS A 243 0.64 1.84 4.01
N LEU A 244 1.30 3.02 3.85
CA LEU A 244 2.71 3.17 4.20
C LEU A 244 2.92 2.94 5.70
N ALA A 245 2.11 3.59 6.54
CA ALA A 245 2.17 3.41 8.00
C ALA A 245 1.97 1.94 8.40
N ALA A 246 0.98 1.27 7.83
CA ALA A 246 0.74 -0.15 8.07
C ALA A 246 1.92 -1.02 7.63
N ALA A 247 2.53 -0.74 6.47
CA ALA A 247 3.68 -1.50 5.96
C ALA A 247 4.92 -1.38 6.84
N PHE A 248 5.17 -0.20 7.42
CA PHE A 248 6.24 0.00 8.39
C PHE A 248 5.91 -0.53 9.79
N GLY A 249 4.66 -0.95 10.03
CA GLY A 249 4.22 -1.42 11.35
C GLY A 249 4.00 -0.30 12.35
N VAL A 250 3.86 0.93 11.88
CA VAL A 250 3.52 2.08 12.70
C VAL A 250 2.09 1.90 13.23
N PRO A 251 1.87 1.97 14.56
CA PRO A 251 0.52 1.93 15.12
C PRO A 251 -0.34 3.03 14.50
N CYS A 252 -1.57 2.71 14.05
CA CYS A 252 -2.35 3.68 13.31
C CYS A 252 -3.85 3.65 13.61
N THR A 253 -4.48 4.82 13.59
CA THR A 253 -5.94 4.99 13.55
C THR A 253 -6.34 5.47 12.17
N ILE A 254 -7.17 4.70 11.46
CA ILE A 254 -7.61 5.05 10.11
C ILE A 254 -9.12 5.30 10.08
N LEU A 255 -9.48 6.43 9.48
CA LEU A 255 -10.85 6.92 9.40
C LEU A 255 -11.44 6.55 8.04
N PHE A 256 -12.50 5.77 8.06
CA PHE A 256 -13.22 5.31 6.87
C PHE A 256 -14.57 5.98 6.73
N GLY A 257 -14.82 6.51 5.56
CA GLY A 257 -16.13 6.95 5.11
C GLY A 257 -16.87 5.83 4.35
N PRO A 258 -17.18 6.05 3.06
CA PRO A 258 -17.94 5.09 2.24
C PRO A 258 -17.16 3.82 1.88
N SER A 259 -15.82 3.85 1.88
CA SER A 259 -15.00 2.69 1.50
C SER A 259 -15.12 1.56 2.51
N ASP A 260 -14.80 0.33 2.05
CA ASP A 260 -14.88 -0.87 2.87
C ASP A 260 -13.53 -1.24 3.48
N PRO A 261 -13.38 -1.18 4.82
CA PRO A 261 -12.14 -1.58 5.50
C PRO A 261 -11.76 -3.05 5.29
N ALA A 262 -12.72 -3.91 4.97
CA ALA A 262 -12.42 -5.32 4.65
C ALA A 262 -11.57 -5.44 3.38
N ILE A 263 -11.65 -4.45 2.46
CA ILE A 263 -10.89 -4.40 1.22
C ILE A 263 -9.60 -3.59 1.39
N TRP A 264 -9.67 -2.46 2.12
CA TRP A 264 -8.64 -1.43 2.14
C TRP A 264 -8.08 -1.12 3.53
N GLY A 265 -8.43 -1.87 4.55
CA GLY A 265 -7.94 -1.62 5.91
C GLY A 265 -6.41 -1.74 6.03
N PRO A 266 -5.83 -1.27 7.14
CA PRO A 266 -4.41 -1.45 7.43
C PRO A 266 -4.04 -2.93 7.46
N TRP A 267 -3.10 -3.34 6.58
CA TRP A 267 -2.75 -4.75 6.46
C TRP A 267 -1.71 -5.18 7.50
N ARG A 268 -2.10 -6.06 8.42
CA ARG A 268 -1.21 -6.72 9.41
C ARG A 268 -0.35 -5.75 10.23
N THR A 269 -0.99 -4.71 10.73
CA THR A 269 -0.38 -3.79 11.70
C THR A 269 -1.29 -3.59 12.90
N LYS A 270 -0.73 -3.10 14.01
CA LYS A 270 -1.50 -2.69 15.18
C LYS A 270 -2.30 -1.46 14.81
N SER A 271 -3.60 -1.59 14.66
CA SER A 271 -4.44 -0.50 14.14
C SER A 271 -5.85 -0.54 14.68
N ASN A 272 -6.47 0.64 14.77
CA ASN A 272 -7.89 0.82 14.94
C ASN A 272 -8.49 1.41 13.66
N VAL A 273 -9.65 0.91 13.26
CA VAL A 273 -10.44 1.43 12.15
C VAL A 273 -11.73 2.03 12.70
N LEU A 274 -11.92 3.31 12.47
CA LEU A 274 -13.18 4.01 12.77
C LEU A 274 -13.93 4.21 11.46
N ARG A 275 -15.16 3.73 11.37
CA ARG A 275 -15.97 3.81 10.15
C ARG A 275 -17.32 4.45 10.42
N ALA A 276 -17.68 5.44 9.62
CA ALA A 276 -19.02 5.97 9.54
C ALA A 276 -19.32 6.47 8.13
N ASN A 277 -20.59 6.43 7.73
CA ASN A 277 -21.02 6.99 6.46
C ASN A 277 -22.29 7.84 6.71
N PRO A 278 -22.19 9.17 6.65
CA PRO A 278 -21.01 9.98 6.29
C PRO A 278 -19.88 9.94 7.35
N ILE A 279 -18.63 10.17 6.90
CA ILE A 279 -17.43 10.14 7.74
C ILE A 279 -17.47 11.15 8.90
N GLY A 280 -18.19 12.26 8.72
CA GLY A 280 -18.41 13.28 9.76
C GLY A 280 -19.13 12.79 11.02
N ASN A 281 -19.74 11.61 10.99
CA ASN A 281 -20.34 10.98 12.18
C ASN A 281 -19.28 10.34 13.10
N ILE A 282 -18.03 10.24 12.67
CA ILE A 282 -16.92 9.88 13.56
C ILE A 282 -16.63 11.08 14.44
N THR A 283 -16.81 10.93 15.77
CA THR A 283 -16.58 12.02 16.72
C THR A 283 -15.10 12.15 17.07
N THR A 284 -14.65 13.34 17.43
CA THR A 284 -13.30 13.58 17.93
C THR A 284 -13.00 12.74 19.17
N ALA A 285 -13.97 12.55 20.06
CA ALA A 285 -13.83 11.72 21.26
C ALA A 285 -13.52 10.25 20.92
N GLN A 286 -14.20 9.68 19.93
CA GLN A 286 -13.91 8.32 19.46
C GLN A 286 -12.49 8.22 18.88
N ALA A 287 -12.06 9.22 18.12
CA ALA A 287 -10.71 9.25 17.56
C ALA A 287 -9.64 9.38 18.64
N ILE A 288 -9.81 10.26 19.62
CA ILE A 288 -8.90 10.40 20.78
C ILE A 288 -8.82 9.08 21.56
N GLN A 289 -9.96 8.47 21.87
CA GLN A 289 -9.98 7.17 22.55
C GLN A 289 -9.22 6.10 21.78
N SER A 290 -9.36 6.08 20.47
CA SER A 290 -8.62 5.17 19.58
C SER A 290 -7.11 5.41 19.63
N VAL A 291 -6.67 6.67 19.60
CA VAL A 291 -5.27 7.06 19.74
C VAL A 291 -4.72 6.59 21.09
N MET A 292 -5.41 6.89 22.19
CA MET A 292 -5.01 6.50 23.55
C MET A 292 -4.77 4.99 23.66
N GLN A 293 -5.69 4.17 23.14
CA GLN A 293 -5.57 2.70 23.17
C GLN A 293 -4.30 2.18 22.49
N LEU A 294 -3.88 2.84 21.41
CA LEU A 294 -2.72 2.39 20.63
C LEU A 294 -1.40 2.91 21.18
N VAL A 295 -1.40 4.15 21.69
CA VAL A 295 -0.20 4.80 22.25
C VAL A 295 0.18 4.21 23.61
N THR A 296 -0.79 4.06 24.54
CA THR A 296 -0.52 3.48 25.88
C THR A 296 -0.11 2.01 25.82
N ALA A 297 -0.65 1.25 24.89
CA ALA A 297 -0.24 -0.15 24.71
C ALA A 297 1.16 -0.31 24.08
N GLY A 298 1.77 0.77 23.59
CA GLY A 298 3.16 0.79 23.09
C GLY A 298 4.18 1.13 24.18
N ALA A 299 3.75 1.79 25.28
CA ALA A 299 4.62 2.14 26.40
C ALA A 299 4.88 0.95 27.35
N ASN A 300 4.12 -0.13 27.22
CA ASN A 300 4.21 -1.33 28.08
C ASN A 300 4.80 -2.57 27.34
N ALA A 301 5.32 -2.41 26.14
CA ALA A 301 5.96 -3.47 25.34
C ALA A 301 7.43 -3.16 25.10
#